data_634400ed7fa1eb46a21c3916ef243395
#
_entry.id   634400ed7fa1eb46a21c3916ef243395
#
_cell.length_a   1.000
_cell.length_b   1.000
_cell.length_c   1.000
_cell.angle_alpha   90.00
_cell.angle_beta   90.00
_cell.angle_gamma   90.00
#
_symmetry.space_group_name_H-M   'P 1'
#
loop_
_entity.id
_entity.type
_entity.pdbx_description
1 polymer ?
#
loop_
_entity_poly.entity_id
_entity_poly.type
_entity_poly.pdbx_seq_one_letter_code
_entity_poly.pdbx_strand_id
1 'polypeptide(L)'
;MEQPRAAASARLGVLARQLASAETAPGHALAHASSDSVGLCRAATAAAAAADEARLAPGGGRGTLTVLDNRTGRKYTLEVSEGGTLNAQALKQIKAGGDGVGLRTYDPGYTNTSAVISRISYIDGEKGVLRYRGYPIEELAAKSNFMEVSYLTLFGNLPTRSQLATFNEAVMRHTEIPVQVEAAMAALPPDAHPMGVILTGICALSTCHPEQNPALAGQNIYKSREVQDKQIVRLLGKVPTLAAFAYHKSTGRRPQHPNQRLSYAENFLFMLDGGYNPQYRPNPRLSRALDILFILHAEHEMNCSTAAVRHLASSGVDVYTAVMGAVGALYGPLHGGANEAVLRMLSRIGSVENIPAFIAGVKAKKEKLFGFGHRVYRNFDPRANIIKELSTEVFAITGHDPLIEVAKALQDAALSDDYFVQRKLYPNVDFYSGLVYRAMGFPPQFFTVLFAVPRIVGYCAHWRESLVDPDTKIIRPQQDYRGVWLRSYEGMDGRSAEGSDTLAKLPPSLAYQRRVTGDNWQ
;
A
#
# COMPACT_ATOMS: atom_id res chain seq x y z
N MET A 1 -4.70 -24.57 26.00
CA MET A 1 -4.31 -24.28 24.61
C MET A 1 -5.44 -24.48 23.57
N GLU A 2 -6.71 -24.57 23.99
CA GLU A 2 -7.85 -24.90 23.11
C GLU A 2 -8.79 -23.72 22.76
N GLN A 3 -8.62 -22.57 23.37
CA GLN A 3 -9.54 -21.43 23.15
C GLN A 3 -9.43 -20.69 21.78
N PRO A 4 -8.32 -20.65 21.04
CA PRO A 4 -8.29 -19.94 19.74
C PRO A 4 -9.05 -20.63 18.61
N ARG A 5 -9.22 -21.95 18.65
CA ARG A 5 -9.88 -22.71 17.56
C ARG A 5 -11.39 -22.55 17.52
N ALA A 6 -12.04 -22.44 18.66
CA ALA A 6 -13.49 -22.29 18.74
C ALA A 6 -13.97 -20.91 18.24
N ALA A 7 -13.22 -19.84 18.51
CA ALA A 7 -13.54 -18.50 18.04
C ALA A 7 -13.39 -18.32 16.52
N ALA A 8 -12.42 -19.01 15.90
CA ALA A 8 -12.22 -19.01 14.46
C ALA A 8 -13.36 -19.74 13.74
N SER A 9 -13.80 -20.89 14.26
CA SER A 9 -14.89 -21.69 13.66
C SER A 9 -16.25 -20.96 13.71
N ALA A 10 -16.55 -20.22 14.79
CA ALA A 10 -17.79 -19.44 14.89
C ALA A 10 -17.82 -18.25 13.90
N ARG A 11 -16.65 -17.68 13.56
CA ARG A 11 -16.51 -16.57 12.60
C ARG A 11 -16.64 -17.02 11.15
N LEU A 12 -16.23 -18.26 10.81
CA LEU A 12 -16.41 -18.90 9.51
C LEU A 12 -17.88 -18.99 9.09
N GLY A 13 -18.76 -19.35 10.02
CA GLY A 13 -20.21 -19.43 9.78
C GLY A 13 -20.87 -18.09 9.41
N VAL A 14 -20.23 -16.97 9.75
CA VAL A 14 -20.71 -15.62 9.40
C VAL A 14 -20.29 -15.23 7.99
N LEU A 15 -19.04 -15.52 7.56
CA LEU A 15 -18.57 -15.25 6.20
C LEU A 15 -19.36 -16.06 5.16
N ALA A 16 -19.56 -17.35 5.41
CA ALA A 16 -20.34 -18.22 4.55
C ALA A 16 -21.81 -17.77 4.41
N ARG A 17 -22.42 -17.26 5.50
CA ARG A 17 -23.79 -16.73 5.48
C ARG A 17 -23.91 -15.41 4.71
N GLN A 18 -22.92 -14.53 4.78
CA GLN A 18 -22.93 -13.27 4.03
C GLN A 18 -22.70 -13.46 2.54
N LEU A 19 -21.91 -14.45 2.12
CA LEU A 19 -21.75 -14.82 0.73
C LEU A 19 -23.05 -15.45 0.14
N ALA A 20 -23.82 -16.15 0.97
CA ALA A 20 -25.11 -16.75 0.56
C ALA A 20 -26.27 -15.72 0.50
N SER A 21 -26.23 -14.63 1.30
CA SER A 21 -27.31 -13.63 1.34
C SER A 21 -27.28 -12.60 0.20
N ALA A 22 -26.27 -12.64 -0.68
CA ALA A 22 -26.20 -11.75 -1.84
C ALA A 22 -27.17 -12.12 -2.99
N GLU A 23 -27.94 -13.19 -2.86
CA GLU A 23 -28.83 -13.66 -3.92
C GLU A 23 -30.20 -12.97 -3.98
N THR A 24 -30.58 -12.13 -2.98
CA THR A 24 -31.92 -11.51 -2.98
C THR A 24 -31.91 -10.06 -2.52
N ALA A 25 -31.85 -9.10 -3.44
CA ALA A 25 -32.29 -7.74 -3.20
C ALA A 25 -32.97 -7.14 -4.44
N PRO A 26 -34.23 -6.66 -4.33
CA PRO A 26 -34.94 -6.01 -5.45
C PRO A 26 -34.51 -4.54 -5.59
N GLY A 27 -34.47 -4.08 -6.83
CA GLY A 27 -34.09 -2.71 -7.19
C GLY A 27 -35.05 -1.66 -6.63
N HIS A 28 -34.52 -0.57 -6.14
CA HIS A 28 -35.26 0.63 -5.75
C HIS A 28 -34.95 1.83 -6.66
N ALA A 29 -36.04 2.51 -7.00
CA ALA A 29 -36.10 3.68 -7.85
C ALA A 29 -35.43 4.92 -7.19
N LEU A 30 -34.75 5.72 -8.03
CA LEU A 30 -34.05 6.95 -7.64
C LEU A 30 -35.04 8.15 -7.64
N ALA A 31 -35.10 8.87 -6.53
CA ALA A 31 -35.67 10.19 -6.45
C ALA A 31 -34.53 11.24 -6.45
N HIS A 32 -34.72 12.31 -7.25
CA HIS A 32 -33.77 13.43 -7.37
C HIS A 32 -33.76 14.29 -6.11
N ALA A 33 -32.58 14.56 -5.56
CA ALA A 33 -32.37 15.57 -4.52
C ALA A 33 -31.21 16.50 -4.91
N SER A 34 -31.41 17.79 -4.64
CA SER A 34 -30.61 18.95 -5.03
C SER A 34 -29.31 19.15 -4.24
N SER A 35 -28.44 19.99 -4.76
CA SER A 35 -27.01 20.19 -4.54
C SER A 35 -26.53 20.78 -3.19
N ASP A 36 -27.30 20.80 -2.11
CA ASP A 36 -26.95 21.59 -0.91
C ASP A 36 -26.51 20.79 0.33
N SER A 37 -26.19 19.50 0.21
CA SER A 37 -25.99 18.62 1.38
C SER A 37 -24.54 18.44 1.89
N VAL A 38 -23.56 19.24 1.43
CA VAL A 38 -22.15 19.13 1.88
C VAL A 38 -21.94 19.80 3.26
N GLY A 39 -22.90 20.60 3.72
CA GLY A 39 -22.78 21.39 4.98
C GLY A 39 -23.03 20.61 6.29
N LEU A 40 -23.62 19.43 6.25
CA LEU A 40 -24.09 18.72 7.47
C LEU A 40 -23.05 17.87 8.21
N CYS A 41 -21.85 17.70 7.66
CA CYS A 41 -20.75 16.95 8.34
C CYS A 41 -20.07 17.72 9.50
N ARG A 42 -20.41 18.97 9.74
CA ARG A 42 -19.65 19.82 10.69
C ARG A 42 -19.90 19.55 12.17
N ALA A 43 -21.06 19.03 12.55
CA ALA A 43 -21.42 18.89 13.97
C ALA A 43 -21.05 17.54 14.60
N ALA A 44 -21.00 16.46 13.81
CA ALA A 44 -20.73 15.11 14.34
C ALA A 44 -19.25 14.86 14.64
N THR A 45 -18.32 15.59 14.00
CA THR A 45 -16.86 15.33 14.13
C THR A 45 -16.26 15.88 15.44
N ALA A 46 -16.84 16.92 16.03
CA ALA A 46 -16.33 17.49 17.29
C ALA A 46 -16.73 16.66 18.52
N ALA A 47 -17.94 16.09 18.55
CA ALA A 47 -18.41 15.27 19.66
C ALA A 47 -17.76 13.86 19.68
N ALA A 48 -17.45 13.29 18.50
CA ALA A 48 -16.78 12.01 18.41
C ALA A 48 -15.30 12.09 18.82
N ALA A 49 -14.62 13.22 18.58
CA ALA A 49 -13.24 13.42 18.99
C ALA A 49 -13.08 13.45 20.52
N ALA A 50 -14.06 13.96 21.26
CA ALA A 50 -14.03 14.03 22.73
C ALA A 50 -14.33 12.68 23.41
N ALA A 51 -15.07 11.79 22.74
CA ALA A 51 -15.39 10.47 23.30
C ALA A 51 -14.29 9.41 23.06
N ASP A 52 -13.40 9.65 22.07
CA ASP A 52 -12.32 8.72 21.69
C ASP A 52 -11.04 8.88 22.55
N GLU A 53 -10.91 9.98 23.30
CA GLU A 53 -9.77 10.16 24.22
C GLU A 53 -9.72 9.12 25.36
N ALA A 54 -10.82 8.41 25.63
CA ALA A 54 -10.93 7.45 26.74
C ALA A 54 -10.44 6.03 26.41
N ARG A 55 -10.02 5.71 25.17
CA ARG A 55 -9.53 4.38 24.76
C ARG A 55 -8.20 4.46 24.00
N LEU A 56 -7.24 5.18 24.54
CA LEU A 56 -5.87 5.16 24.02
C LEU A 56 -5.29 3.73 24.13
N ALA A 57 -4.49 3.36 23.13
CA ALA A 57 -3.69 2.13 23.20
C ALA A 57 -2.91 2.10 24.52
N PRO A 58 -2.66 0.92 25.13
CA PRO A 58 -1.86 0.83 26.34
C PRO A 58 -0.48 1.44 26.06
N GLY A 59 -0.31 2.69 26.47
CA GLY A 59 0.93 3.44 26.34
C GLY A 59 1.97 2.91 27.31
N GLY A 60 3.22 2.87 26.91
CA GLY A 60 4.34 2.85 27.85
C GLY A 60 4.23 4.08 28.74
N GLY A 61 4.41 3.95 30.06
CA GLY A 61 4.25 5.07 30.97
C GLY A 61 5.14 6.24 30.62
N ARG A 62 4.62 7.46 30.74
CA ARG A 62 5.44 8.68 30.71
C ARG A 62 6.55 8.57 31.72
N GLY A 63 7.71 9.08 31.38
CA GLY A 63 8.86 9.06 32.27
C GLY A 63 10.04 9.81 31.72
N THR A 64 11.19 9.59 32.33
CA THR A 64 12.44 10.16 31.90
C THR A 64 13.52 9.11 31.83
N LEU A 65 14.44 9.28 30.91
CA LEU A 65 15.71 8.54 30.85
C LEU A 65 16.85 9.45 31.29
N THR A 66 17.71 8.96 32.17
CA THR A 66 18.98 9.62 32.47
C THR A 66 20.08 8.99 31.64
N VAL A 67 20.71 9.78 30.77
CA VAL A 67 21.83 9.38 29.92
C VAL A 67 23.11 9.96 30.49
N LEU A 68 24.09 9.09 30.84
CA LEU A 68 25.42 9.49 31.22
C LEU A 68 26.33 9.45 29.99
N ASP A 69 26.86 10.59 29.60
CA ASP A 69 27.93 10.66 28.59
C ASP A 69 29.27 10.33 29.21
N ASN A 70 29.73 9.10 29.03
CA ASN A 70 30.99 8.62 29.57
C ASN A 70 32.23 9.36 29.03
N ARG A 71 32.12 10.09 27.92
CA ARG A 71 33.20 10.89 27.34
C ARG A 71 33.44 12.18 28.13
N THR A 72 32.40 12.70 28.76
CA THR A 72 32.42 14.01 29.44
C THR A 72 32.04 13.95 30.91
N GLY A 73 31.48 12.80 31.39
CA GLY A 73 30.89 12.64 32.71
C GLY A 73 29.57 13.38 32.93
N ARG A 74 29.00 14.03 31.90
CA ARG A 74 27.75 14.80 32.01
C ARG A 74 26.55 13.89 31.98
N LYS A 75 25.54 14.25 32.78
CA LYS A 75 24.22 13.59 32.80
C LYS A 75 23.22 14.45 32.06
N TYR A 76 22.34 13.80 31.28
CA TYR A 76 21.25 14.42 30.55
C TYR A 76 19.94 13.69 30.87
N THR A 77 18.85 14.44 31.03
CA THR A 77 17.52 13.89 31.22
C THR A 77 16.73 14.03 29.91
N LEU A 78 16.19 12.92 29.42
CA LEU A 78 15.40 12.85 28.19
C LEU A 78 13.98 12.41 28.54
N GLU A 79 12.98 13.10 28.00
CA GLU A 79 11.57 12.76 28.24
C GLU A 79 11.15 11.60 27.35
N VAL A 80 10.40 10.66 27.93
CA VAL A 80 9.72 9.56 27.22
C VAL A 80 8.24 9.89 27.15
N SER A 81 7.69 9.88 25.93
CA SER A 81 6.27 10.13 25.70
C SER A 81 5.39 8.97 26.20
N GLU A 82 4.09 9.22 26.30
CA GLU A 82 3.10 8.20 26.64
C GLU A 82 3.09 6.99 25.68
N GLY A 83 3.41 7.23 24.40
CA GLY A 83 3.59 6.17 23.39
C GLY A 83 4.94 5.44 23.45
N GLY A 84 5.75 5.67 24.48
CA GLY A 84 7.08 5.04 24.62
C GLY A 84 8.13 5.57 23.64
N THR A 85 7.91 6.75 23.05
CA THR A 85 8.86 7.35 22.10
C THR A 85 9.73 8.43 22.76
N LEU A 86 10.94 8.56 22.24
CA LEU A 86 11.92 9.58 22.59
C LEU A 86 12.05 10.60 21.46
N ASN A 87 11.95 11.88 21.77
CA ASN A 87 12.22 12.91 20.77
C ASN A 87 13.71 12.90 20.38
N ALA A 88 14.02 12.43 19.16
CA ALA A 88 15.38 12.32 18.67
C ALA A 88 16.13 13.67 18.64
N GLN A 89 15.43 14.81 18.54
CA GLN A 89 16.06 16.13 18.60
C GLN A 89 16.65 16.45 19.99
N ALA A 90 16.13 15.84 21.05
CA ALA A 90 16.68 16.00 22.39
C ALA A 90 18.13 15.48 22.51
N LEU A 91 18.53 14.52 21.65
CA LEU A 91 19.92 14.04 21.61
C LEU A 91 20.93 15.09 21.13
N LYS A 92 20.49 16.17 20.48
CA LYS A 92 21.37 17.27 20.05
C LYS A 92 22.05 18.03 21.21
N GLN A 93 21.47 17.94 22.42
CA GLN A 93 22.11 18.54 23.62
C GLN A 93 23.42 17.80 23.99
N ILE A 94 23.58 16.55 23.63
CA ILE A 94 24.77 15.75 23.82
C ILE A 94 25.71 16.02 22.65
N LYS A 95 26.90 16.62 22.92
CA LYS A 95 27.84 16.98 21.87
C LYS A 95 28.60 15.77 21.35
N ALA A 96 28.75 15.67 20.02
CA ALA A 96 29.51 14.59 19.38
C ALA A 96 31.02 14.80 19.42
N GLY A 97 31.45 16.06 19.44
CA GLY A 97 32.88 16.48 19.46
C GLY A 97 33.03 17.93 19.86
N GLY A 98 34.23 18.46 19.77
CA GLY A 98 34.57 19.83 20.21
C GLY A 98 33.96 20.96 19.37
N ASP A 99 33.53 20.70 18.17
CA ASP A 99 32.91 21.61 17.21
C ASP A 99 31.43 21.95 17.49
N GLY A 100 30.88 21.40 18.55
CA GLY A 100 29.53 21.70 18.99
C GLY A 100 28.38 20.98 18.25
N VAL A 101 28.69 20.08 17.33
CA VAL A 101 27.67 19.25 16.65
C VAL A 101 27.02 18.29 17.65
N GLY A 102 25.66 18.26 17.69
CA GLY A 102 24.90 17.34 18.55
C GLY A 102 24.88 15.94 18.00
N LEU A 103 24.67 14.94 18.89
CA LEU A 103 24.47 13.55 18.49
C LEU A 103 23.24 13.40 17.56
N ARG A 104 23.35 12.49 16.62
CA ARG A 104 22.31 12.06 15.70
C ARG A 104 22.10 10.56 15.85
N THR A 105 20.89 10.09 15.58
CA THR A 105 20.58 8.66 15.45
C THR A 105 20.96 8.16 14.06
N TYR A 106 21.45 6.93 13.98
CA TYR A 106 21.66 6.22 12.73
C TYR A 106 20.75 4.99 12.71
N ASP A 107 19.68 5.07 11.93
CA ASP A 107 18.67 4.01 11.79
C ASP A 107 18.26 3.88 10.32
N PRO A 108 19.09 3.22 9.48
CA PRO A 108 18.77 3.02 8.08
C PRO A 108 17.53 2.14 7.92
N GLY A 109 16.51 2.66 7.22
CA GLY A 109 15.25 1.97 6.98
C GLY A 109 14.25 2.05 8.14
N TYR A 110 14.47 2.93 9.12
CA TYR A 110 13.52 3.26 10.20
C TYR A 110 13.01 2.04 10.98
N THR A 111 13.92 1.13 11.35
CA THR A 111 13.57 -0.11 12.07
C THR A 111 13.14 0.12 13.50
N ASN A 112 13.58 1.23 14.10
CA ASN A 112 13.28 1.65 15.47
C ASN A 112 13.01 3.16 15.57
N THR A 113 12.44 3.75 14.51
CA THR A 113 12.17 5.19 14.45
C THR A 113 10.74 5.45 14.00
N SER A 114 9.94 6.05 14.89
CA SER A 114 8.62 6.58 14.54
C SER A 114 8.77 7.92 13.81
N ALA A 115 8.43 7.95 12.53
CA ALA A 115 8.58 9.14 11.70
C ALA A 115 7.37 10.08 11.75
N VAL A 116 6.21 9.58 12.20
CA VAL A 116 4.94 10.30 12.26
C VAL A 116 4.10 9.82 13.44
N ILE A 117 3.17 10.65 13.88
CA ILE A 117 2.05 10.26 14.74
C ILE A 117 0.83 10.07 13.83
N SER A 118 0.17 8.92 13.92
CA SER A 118 -0.99 8.60 13.09
C SER A 118 -2.10 7.95 13.91
N ARG A 119 -3.35 8.19 13.48
CA ARG A 119 -4.57 7.61 14.07
C ARG A 119 -5.30 6.69 13.09
N ILE A 120 -4.68 6.33 11.97
CA ILE A 120 -5.35 5.62 10.87
C ILE A 120 -5.38 4.12 11.13
N SER A 121 -4.23 3.52 11.42
CA SER A 121 -4.11 2.08 11.65
C SER A 121 -3.23 1.77 12.86
N TYR A 122 -3.48 0.63 13.46
CA TYR A 122 -2.70 0.07 14.56
C TYR A 122 -2.28 -1.35 14.23
N ILE A 123 -0.99 -1.64 14.43
CA ILE A 123 -0.43 -2.98 14.26
C ILE A 123 0.29 -3.38 15.54
N ASP A 124 -0.03 -4.58 16.05
CA ASP A 124 0.75 -5.28 17.06
C ASP A 124 1.38 -6.52 16.38
N GLY A 125 2.62 -6.39 15.99
CA GLY A 125 3.32 -7.46 15.25
C GLY A 125 3.58 -8.70 16.09
N GLU A 126 3.74 -8.59 17.41
CA GLU A 126 3.95 -9.74 18.28
C GLU A 126 2.65 -10.54 18.48
N LYS A 127 1.51 -9.87 18.52
CA LYS A 127 0.19 -10.51 18.68
C LYS A 127 -0.49 -10.84 17.36
N GLY A 128 0.03 -10.35 16.22
CA GLY A 128 -0.62 -10.51 14.92
C GLY A 128 -1.95 -9.75 14.82
N VAL A 129 -1.98 -8.50 15.30
CA VAL A 129 -3.18 -7.66 15.30
C VAL A 129 -3.05 -6.56 14.26
N LEU A 130 -4.11 -6.34 13.49
CA LEU A 130 -4.29 -5.19 12.59
C LEU A 130 -5.67 -4.57 12.84
N ARG A 131 -5.70 -3.24 13.02
CA ARG A 131 -6.93 -2.47 13.17
C ARG A 131 -6.91 -1.24 12.29
N TYR A 132 -8.03 -0.95 11.62
CA TYR A 132 -8.26 0.34 10.96
C TYR A 132 -9.18 1.19 11.83
N ARG A 133 -8.69 2.36 12.25
CA ARG A 133 -9.43 3.27 13.16
C ARG A 133 -10.01 2.55 14.38
N GLY A 134 -9.27 1.58 14.94
CA GLY A 134 -9.69 0.79 16.11
C GLY A 134 -10.50 -0.48 15.78
N TYR A 135 -11.05 -0.64 14.58
CA TYR A 135 -11.80 -1.83 14.18
C TYR A 135 -10.87 -2.97 13.76
N PRO A 136 -11.03 -4.19 14.31
CA PRO A 136 -10.25 -5.35 13.86
C PRO A 136 -10.46 -5.66 12.39
N ILE A 137 -9.37 -6.01 11.68
CA ILE A 137 -9.43 -6.30 10.25
C ILE A 137 -10.35 -7.48 9.92
N GLU A 138 -10.43 -8.46 10.80
CA GLU A 138 -11.28 -9.62 10.67
C GLU A 138 -12.76 -9.24 10.68
N GLU A 139 -13.15 -8.27 11.52
CA GLU A 139 -14.52 -7.78 11.57
C GLU A 139 -14.87 -6.94 10.34
N LEU A 140 -13.96 -6.09 9.89
CA LEU A 140 -14.17 -5.29 8.67
C LEU A 140 -14.30 -6.18 7.45
N ALA A 141 -13.44 -7.20 7.29
CA ALA A 141 -13.52 -8.14 6.17
C ALA A 141 -14.83 -8.93 6.17
N ALA A 142 -15.31 -9.35 7.36
CA ALA A 142 -16.52 -10.15 7.49
C ALA A 142 -17.82 -9.35 7.32
N LYS A 143 -17.87 -8.11 7.84
CA LYS A 143 -19.13 -7.38 8.04
C LYS A 143 -19.28 -6.14 7.15
N SER A 144 -18.20 -5.63 6.58
CA SER A 144 -18.17 -4.37 5.84
C SER A 144 -17.91 -4.59 4.34
N ASN A 145 -17.89 -3.51 3.58
CA ASN A 145 -17.46 -3.46 2.19
C ASN A 145 -16.34 -2.43 2.01
N PHE A 146 -15.64 -2.49 0.86
CA PHE A 146 -14.49 -1.63 0.63
C PHE A 146 -14.81 -0.14 0.70
N MET A 147 -15.98 0.29 0.22
CA MET A 147 -16.34 1.71 0.26
C MET A 147 -16.65 2.21 1.67
N GLU A 148 -17.27 1.38 2.50
CA GLU A 148 -17.47 1.68 3.92
C GLU A 148 -16.15 1.76 4.68
N VAL A 149 -15.21 0.83 4.41
CA VAL A 149 -13.86 0.86 4.97
C VAL A 149 -13.05 2.03 4.45
N SER A 150 -13.24 2.42 3.18
CA SER A 150 -12.63 3.64 2.62
C SER A 150 -13.09 4.88 3.35
N TYR A 151 -14.39 5.01 3.60
CA TYR A 151 -14.95 6.10 4.39
C TYR A 151 -14.37 6.12 5.81
N LEU A 152 -14.38 4.97 6.49
CA LEU A 152 -13.80 4.81 7.83
C LEU A 152 -12.34 5.28 7.87
N THR A 153 -11.52 4.81 6.94
CA THR A 153 -10.09 5.11 6.88
C THR A 153 -9.83 6.60 6.68
N LEU A 154 -10.60 7.25 5.80
CA LEU A 154 -10.47 8.67 5.47
C LEU A 154 -11.00 9.60 6.56
N PHE A 155 -12.16 9.26 7.15
CA PHE A 155 -12.91 10.16 8.03
C PHE A 155 -12.90 9.78 9.51
N GLY A 156 -12.43 8.58 9.86
CA GLY A 156 -12.19 8.16 11.23
C GLY A 156 -13.29 7.33 11.87
N ASN A 157 -14.53 7.37 11.35
CA ASN A 157 -15.67 6.63 11.87
C ASN A 157 -16.40 5.89 10.75
N LEU A 158 -17.11 4.80 11.08
CA LEU A 158 -18.01 4.14 10.15
C LEU A 158 -19.14 5.10 9.73
N PRO A 159 -19.50 5.11 8.43
CA PRO A 159 -20.55 6.00 7.93
C PRO A 159 -21.94 5.54 8.36
N THR A 160 -22.86 6.47 8.52
CA THR A 160 -24.29 6.18 8.46
C THR A 160 -24.67 5.76 7.03
N ARG A 161 -25.85 5.15 6.86
CA ARG A 161 -26.35 4.76 5.54
C ARG A 161 -26.38 5.93 4.54
N SER A 162 -26.81 7.10 4.99
CA SER A 162 -26.86 8.32 4.17
C SER A 162 -25.45 8.80 3.78
N GLN A 163 -24.53 8.82 4.73
CA GLN A 163 -23.13 9.21 4.46
C GLN A 163 -22.45 8.27 3.47
N LEU A 164 -22.67 6.95 3.63
CA LEU A 164 -22.12 5.97 2.70
C LEU A 164 -22.71 6.15 1.29
N ALA A 165 -24.02 6.37 1.18
CA ALA A 165 -24.67 6.59 -0.11
C ALA A 165 -24.12 7.85 -0.80
N THR A 166 -23.98 8.96 -0.09
CA THR A 166 -23.40 10.20 -0.62
C THR A 166 -21.95 10.02 -1.05
N PHE A 167 -21.14 9.29 -0.25
CA PHE A 167 -19.75 9.02 -0.57
C PHE A 167 -19.61 8.12 -1.79
N ASN A 168 -20.40 7.04 -1.87
CA ASN A 168 -20.44 6.15 -3.03
C ASN A 168 -20.79 6.92 -4.30
N GLU A 169 -21.87 7.71 -4.26
CA GLU A 169 -22.29 8.53 -5.39
C GLU A 169 -21.19 9.49 -5.84
N ALA A 170 -20.55 10.17 -4.89
CA ALA A 170 -19.47 11.10 -5.18
C ALA A 170 -18.28 10.39 -5.86
N VAL A 171 -17.85 9.21 -5.38
CA VAL A 171 -16.75 8.45 -5.98
C VAL A 171 -17.15 7.93 -7.36
N MET A 172 -18.35 7.33 -7.49
CA MET A 172 -18.77 6.71 -8.75
C MET A 172 -19.03 7.72 -9.87
N ARG A 173 -19.37 8.97 -9.56
CA ARG A 173 -19.45 10.07 -10.54
C ARG A 173 -18.10 10.44 -11.15
N HIS A 174 -17.00 10.08 -10.51
CA HIS A 174 -15.64 10.41 -10.95
C HIS A 174 -14.89 9.24 -11.58
N THR A 175 -15.57 8.20 -12.05
CA THR A 175 -14.94 7.00 -12.62
C THR A 175 -14.35 7.22 -14.02
N GLU A 176 -14.89 8.15 -14.81
CA GLU A 176 -14.33 8.45 -16.14
C GLU A 176 -12.99 9.17 -16.04
N ILE A 177 -12.05 8.80 -16.90
CA ILE A 177 -10.74 9.46 -17.00
C ILE A 177 -10.70 10.47 -18.15
N PRO A 178 -9.94 11.57 -18.03
CA PRO A 178 -9.78 12.55 -19.11
C PRO A 178 -9.11 11.93 -20.34
N VAL A 179 -9.51 12.36 -21.54
CA VAL A 179 -8.93 11.87 -22.81
C VAL A 179 -7.41 12.09 -22.89
N GLN A 180 -6.89 13.14 -22.26
CA GLN A 180 -5.45 13.41 -22.19
C GLN A 180 -4.70 12.33 -21.40
N VAL A 181 -5.33 11.80 -20.33
CA VAL A 181 -4.80 10.71 -19.52
C VAL A 181 -4.80 9.40 -20.31
N GLU A 182 -5.91 9.11 -21.03
CA GLU A 182 -5.98 7.96 -21.92
C GLU A 182 -4.90 8.01 -23.00
N ALA A 183 -4.73 9.16 -23.65
CA ALA A 183 -3.72 9.36 -24.67
C ALA A 183 -2.30 9.14 -24.13
N ALA A 184 -2.00 9.66 -22.94
CA ALA A 184 -0.69 9.47 -22.30
C ALA A 184 -0.42 7.99 -22.01
N MET A 185 -1.41 7.26 -21.48
CA MET A 185 -1.29 5.83 -21.22
C MET A 185 -1.21 4.99 -22.50
N ALA A 186 -1.96 5.37 -23.55
CA ALA A 186 -1.97 4.69 -24.83
C ALA A 186 -0.62 4.80 -25.55
N ALA A 187 0.09 5.92 -25.40
CA ALA A 187 1.39 6.18 -26.04
C ALA A 187 2.52 5.29 -25.50
N LEU A 188 2.34 4.63 -24.35
CA LEU A 188 3.35 3.72 -23.80
C LEU A 188 3.53 2.47 -24.68
N PRO A 189 4.68 1.77 -24.63
CA PRO A 189 4.88 0.52 -25.34
C PRO A 189 3.79 -0.53 -25.02
N PRO A 190 3.44 -1.41 -25.98
CA PRO A 190 2.41 -2.44 -25.77
C PRO A 190 2.74 -3.43 -24.63
N ASP A 191 4.03 -3.69 -24.44
CA ASP A 191 4.60 -4.58 -23.43
C ASP A 191 4.95 -3.85 -22.13
N ALA A 192 4.55 -2.58 -21.98
CA ALA A 192 4.79 -1.83 -20.76
C ALA A 192 4.13 -2.55 -19.56
N HIS A 193 4.89 -2.68 -18.47
CA HIS A 193 4.35 -3.28 -17.25
C HIS A 193 3.14 -2.48 -16.72
N PRO A 194 2.03 -3.14 -16.35
CA PRO A 194 0.78 -2.46 -15.94
C PRO A 194 0.96 -1.40 -14.84
N MET A 195 1.89 -1.60 -13.90
CA MET A 195 2.21 -0.61 -12.88
C MET A 195 2.81 0.67 -13.47
N GLY A 196 3.67 0.57 -14.49
CA GLY A 196 4.21 1.72 -15.22
C GLY A 196 3.10 2.50 -15.95
N VAL A 197 2.12 1.78 -16.49
CA VAL A 197 0.96 2.38 -17.17
C VAL A 197 0.10 3.18 -16.16
N ILE A 198 -0.19 2.60 -14.98
CA ILE A 198 -0.95 3.29 -13.92
C ILE A 198 -0.18 4.51 -13.39
N LEU A 199 1.13 4.39 -13.16
CA LEU A 199 1.96 5.51 -12.73
C LEU A 199 1.85 6.69 -13.70
N THR A 200 1.93 6.42 -15.00
CA THR A 200 1.75 7.44 -16.05
C THR A 200 0.36 8.06 -15.98
N GLY A 201 -0.69 7.25 -15.80
CA GLY A 201 -2.07 7.73 -15.68
C GLY A 201 -2.28 8.63 -14.46
N ILE A 202 -1.78 8.26 -13.28
CA ILE A 202 -1.89 9.07 -12.06
C ILE A 202 -1.08 10.37 -12.20
N CYS A 203 0.12 10.30 -12.80
CA CYS A 203 0.94 11.48 -13.08
C CYS A 203 0.21 12.45 -14.04
N ALA A 204 -0.38 11.93 -15.12
CA ALA A 204 -1.13 12.75 -16.06
C ALA A 204 -2.36 13.40 -15.40
N LEU A 205 -3.04 12.72 -14.45
CA LEU A 205 -4.16 13.30 -13.70
C LEU A 205 -3.78 14.57 -12.94
N SER A 206 -2.54 14.67 -12.42
CA SER A 206 -2.09 15.87 -11.69
C SER A 206 -2.14 17.14 -12.56
N THR A 207 -2.00 16.98 -13.87
CA THR A 207 -2.01 18.08 -14.84
C THR A 207 -3.42 18.48 -15.30
N CYS A 208 -4.41 17.61 -15.06
CA CYS A 208 -5.79 17.85 -15.50
C CYS A 208 -6.60 18.78 -14.57
N HIS A 209 -6.04 19.15 -13.43
CA HIS A 209 -6.70 19.96 -12.42
C HIS A 209 -5.80 21.11 -11.92
N PRO A 210 -5.36 22.03 -12.81
CA PRO A 210 -4.43 23.11 -12.47
C PRO A 210 -4.97 24.04 -11.39
N GLU A 211 -6.30 24.24 -11.33
CA GLU A 211 -6.97 25.06 -10.33
C GLU A 211 -6.86 24.51 -8.90
N GLN A 212 -6.44 23.26 -8.77
CA GLN A 212 -6.27 22.56 -7.49
C GLN A 212 -4.82 22.08 -7.26
N ASN A 213 -3.90 22.58 -8.08
CA ASN A 213 -2.47 22.30 -7.91
C ASN A 213 -1.85 23.41 -7.03
N PRO A 214 -1.26 23.10 -5.87
CA PRO A 214 -0.67 24.10 -4.97
C PRO A 214 0.43 24.94 -5.61
N ALA A 215 1.16 24.38 -6.58
CA ALA A 215 2.20 25.11 -7.30
C ALA A 215 1.63 26.22 -8.22
N LEU A 216 0.38 26.10 -8.65
CA LEU A 216 -0.30 27.04 -9.55
C LEU A 216 -1.32 27.91 -8.81
N ALA A 217 -2.11 27.31 -7.92
CA ALA A 217 -3.20 27.96 -7.20
C ALA A 217 -2.81 28.47 -5.81
N GLY A 218 -1.58 28.19 -5.36
CA GLY A 218 -1.04 28.59 -4.06
C GLY A 218 -1.25 27.53 -2.97
N GLN A 219 -0.33 27.48 -2.01
CA GLN A 219 -0.25 26.43 -0.98
C GLN A 219 -1.49 26.40 -0.04
N ASN A 220 -2.23 27.50 0.06
CA ASN A 220 -3.36 27.62 0.99
C ASN A 220 -4.63 26.90 0.53
N ILE A 221 -4.69 26.39 -0.70
CA ILE A 221 -5.89 25.69 -1.22
C ILE A 221 -6.26 24.47 -0.37
N TYR A 222 -5.27 23.78 0.20
CA TYR A 222 -5.51 22.61 1.05
C TYR A 222 -5.91 22.93 2.49
N LYS A 223 -6.07 24.22 2.86
CA LYS A 223 -6.80 24.58 4.08
C LYS A 223 -8.30 24.28 3.97
N SER A 224 -8.85 24.24 2.73
CA SER A 224 -10.22 23.82 2.49
C SER A 224 -10.36 22.31 2.48
N ARG A 225 -11.14 21.78 3.43
CA ARG A 225 -11.50 20.35 3.46
C ARG A 225 -12.29 19.93 2.23
N GLU A 226 -13.11 20.80 1.69
CA GLU A 226 -13.88 20.56 0.47
C GLU A 226 -12.95 20.28 -0.72
N VAL A 227 -11.89 21.08 -0.87
CA VAL A 227 -10.87 20.86 -1.89
C VAL A 227 -10.16 19.51 -1.69
N GLN A 228 -9.76 19.19 -0.44
CA GLN A 228 -9.14 17.91 -0.12
C GLN A 228 -10.07 16.75 -0.49
N ASP A 229 -11.32 16.77 -0.05
CA ASP A 229 -12.32 15.72 -0.26
C ASP A 229 -12.61 15.52 -1.75
N LYS A 230 -12.74 16.60 -2.52
CA LYS A 230 -12.95 16.57 -3.96
C LYS A 230 -11.78 15.88 -4.70
N GLN A 231 -10.54 16.17 -4.31
CA GLN A 231 -9.36 15.53 -4.88
C GLN A 231 -9.33 14.02 -4.59
N ILE A 232 -9.58 13.66 -3.32
CA ILE A 232 -9.60 12.25 -2.88
C ILE A 232 -10.67 11.47 -3.63
N VAL A 233 -11.89 11.99 -3.68
CA VAL A 233 -13.03 11.34 -4.36
C VAL A 233 -12.75 11.15 -5.86
N ARG A 234 -12.15 12.16 -6.53
CA ARG A 234 -11.73 12.05 -7.93
C ARG A 234 -10.70 10.95 -8.14
N LEU A 235 -9.70 10.87 -7.26
CA LEU A 235 -8.64 9.87 -7.38
C LEU A 235 -9.20 8.46 -7.16
N LEU A 236 -9.98 8.26 -6.09
CA LEU A 236 -10.61 6.97 -5.79
C LEU A 236 -11.52 6.50 -6.93
N GLY A 237 -12.30 7.40 -7.53
CA GLY A 237 -13.17 7.05 -8.66
C GLY A 237 -12.40 6.66 -9.92
N LYS A 238 -11.31 7.37 -10.24
CA LYS A 238 -10.55 7.19 -11.49
C LYS A 238 -9.60 6.00 -11.48
N VAL A 239 -9.08 5.63 -10.32
CA VAL A 239 -8.04 4.59 -10.24
C VAL A 239 -8.47 3.23 -10.77
N PRO A 240 -9.69 2.72 -10.51
CA PRO A 240 -10.15 1.47 -11.13
C PRO A 240 -10.14 1.55 -12.67
N THR A 241 -10.51 2.69 -13.23
CA THR A 241 -10.52 2.88 -14.69
C THR A 241 -9.10 2.94 -15.26
N LEU A 242 -8.15 3.60 -14.57
CA LEU A 242 -6.73 3.55 -14.94
C LEU A 242 -6.20 2.11 -14.90
N ALA A 243 -6.58 1.35 -13.87
CA ALA A 243 -6.19 -0.05 -13.73
C ALA A 243 -6.79 -0.93 -14.83
N ALA A 244 -8.07 -0.75 -15.15
CA ALA A 244 -8.72 -1.45 -16.25
C ALA A 244 -8.09 -1.11 -17.61
N PHE A 245 -7.74 0.16 -17.83
CA PHE A 245 -7.00 0.56 -19.02
C PHE A 245 -5.64 -0.15 -19.13
N ALA A 246 -4.89 -0.19 -18.03
CA ALA A 246 -3.60 -0.90 -17.99
C ALA A 246 -3.75 -2.39 -18.26
N TYR A 247 -4.82 -3.03 -17.74
CA TYR A 247 -5.16 -4.41 -18.03
C TYR A 247 -5.43 -4.64 -19.52
N HIS A 248 -6.32 -3.84 -20.10
CA HIS A 248 -6.67 -3.97 -21.52
C HIS A 248 -5.47 -3.73 -22.42
N LYS A 249 -4.62 -2.76 -22.10
CA LYS A 249 -3.38 -2.51 -22.83
C LYS A 249 -2.45 -3.74 -22.81
N SER A 250 -2.26 -4.36 -21.65
CA SER A 250 -1.41 -5.56 -21.51
C SER A 250 -1.98 -6.81 -22.18
N THR A 251 -3.29 -6.86 -22.39
CA THR A 251 -4.00 -7.99 -23.03
C THR A 251 -4.37 -7.73 -24.49
N GLY A 252 -4.02 -6.58 -25.05
CA GLY A 252 -4.35 -6.19 -26.42
C GLY A 252 -5.85 -5.94 -26.68
N ARG A 253 -6.61 -5.68 -25.62
CA ARG A 253 -8.04 -5.39 -25.69
C ARG A 253 -8.30 -3.89 -25.68
N ARG A 254 -9.51 -3.49 -26.07
CA ARG A 254 -9.95 -2.09 -25.95
C ARG A 254 -10.52 -1.84 -24.56
N PRO A 255 -10.25 -0.66 -23.96
CA PRO A 255 -10.81 -0.30 -22.67
C PRO A 255 -12.34 -0.32 -22.68
N GLN A 256 -12.95 -0.81 -21.60
CA GLN A 256 -14.38 -0.77 -21.34
C GLN A 256 -14.69 0.42 -20.45
N HIS A 257 -15.71 1.20 -20.80
CA HIS A 257 -16.17 2.32 -19.97
C HIS A 257 -16.78 1.84 -18.65
N PRO A 258 -16.63 2.60 -17.54
CA PRO A 258 -17.19 2.26 -16.25
C PRO A 258 -18.73 2.30 -16.26
N ASN A 259 -19.35 1.46 -15.44
CA ASN A 259 -20.77 1.49 -15.16
C ASN A 259 -21.02 1.99 -13.73
N GLN A 260 -21.40 3.25 -13.61
CA GLN A 260 -21.58 3.94 -12.32
C GLN A 260 -22.73 3.39 -11.46
N ARG A 261 -23.54 2.46 -11.98
CA ARG A 261 -24.67 1.82 -11.25
C ARG A 261 -24.24 0.57 -10.49
N LEU A 262 -23.03 0.08 -10.73
CA LEU A 262 -22.47 -1.09 -10.05
C LEU A 262 -21.72 -0.67 -8.79
N SER A 263 -21.50 -1.59 -7.86
CA SER A 263 -20.59 -1.37 -6.74
C SER A 263 -19.14 -1.20 -7.22
N TYR A 264 -18.27 -0.72 -6.36
CA TYR A 264 -16.88 -0.43 -6.72
C TYR A 264 -16.14 -1.66 -7.28
N ALA A 265 -16.24 -2.81 -6.61
CA ALA A 265 -15.62 -4.05 -7.07
C ALA A 265 -16.31 -4.63 -8.31
N GLU A 266 -17.63 -4.59 -8.37
CA GLU A 266 -18.39 -5.01 -9.55
C GLU A 266 -18.07 -4.15 -10.77
N ASN A 267 -18.00 -2.82 -10.62
CA ASN A 267 -17.64 -1.92 -11.71
C ASN A 267 -16.21 -2.21 -12.21
N PHE A 268 -15.29 -2.52 -11.31
CA PHE A 268 -13.94 -2.88 -11.70
C PHE A 268 -13.94 -4.17 -12.56
N LEU A 269 -14.57 -5.24 -12.10
CA LEU A 269 -14.68 -6.49 -12.88
C LEU A 269 -15.48 -6.28 -14.18
N PHE A 270 -16.52 -5.44 -14.16
CA PHE A 270 -17.27 -5.08 -15.35
C PHE A 270 -16.37 -4.43 -16.41
N MET A 271 -15.51 -3.49 -16.01
CA MET A 271 -14.58 -2.85 -16.93
C MET A 271 -13.55 -3.83 -17.53
N LEU A 272 -13.18 -4.87 -16.80
CA LEU A 272 -12.21 -5.87 -17.26
C LEU A 272 -12.81 -6.91 -18.21
N ASP A 273 -14.03 -7.38 -17.93
CA ASP A 273 -14.60 -8.58 -18.55
C ASP A 273 -15.88 -8.31 -19.37
N GLY A 274 -16.46 -7.13 -19.26
CA GLY A 274 -17.76 -6.80 -19.87
C GLY A 274 -17.80 -6.85 -21.40
N GLY A 275 -16.65 -6.73 -22.08
CA GLY A 275 -16.53 -6.94 -23.51
C GLY A 275 -17.48 -6.09 -24.37
N TYR A 276 -17.79 -4.87 -23.96
CA TYR A 276 -18.80 -3.96 -24.54
C TYR A 276 -20.25 -4.45 -24.43
N ASN A 277 -20.51 -5.49 -23.63
CA ASN A 277 -21.87 -5.91 -23.32
C ASN A 277 -22.41 -5.16 -22.09
N PRO A 278 -23.30 -4.18 -22.24
CA PRO A 278 -23.86 -3.43 -21.12
C PRO A 278 -24.74 -4.28 -20.18
N GLN A 279 -25.16 -5.46 -20.64
CA GLN A 279 -25.97 -6.41 -19.86
C GLN A 279 -25.09 -7.38 -19.04
N TYR A 280 -23.78 -7.41 -19.30
CA TYR A 280 -22.86 -8.22 -18.50
C TYR A 280 -22.93 -7.84 -17.01
N ARG A 281 -22.93 -8.83 -16.17
CA ARG A 281 -22.83 -8.66 -14.71
C ARG A 281 -21.75 -9.61 -14.20
N PRO A 282 -20.77 -9.08 -13.45
CA PRO A 282 -19.78 -9.91 -12.78
C PRO A 282 -20.44 -10.91 -11.83
N ASN A 283 -19.78 -12.04 -11.61
CA ASN A 283 -20.25 -13.01 -10.62
C ASN A 283 -20.25 -12.36 -9.22
N PRO A 284 -21.40 -12.29 -8.51
CA PRO A 284 -21.49 -11.59 -7.23
C PRO A 284 -20.54 -12.13 -6.16
N ARG A 285 -20.27 -13.44 -6.15
CA ARG A 285 -19.34 -14.08 -5.20
C ARG A 285 -17.89 -13.68 -5.49
N LEU A 286 -17.49 -13.61 -6.77
CA LEU A 286 -16.16 -13.12 -7.15
C LEU A 286 -16.02 -11.62 -6.88
N SER A 287 -17.08 -10.84 -7.10
CA SER A 287 -17.11 -9.41 -6.75
C SER A 287 -16.93 -9.21 -5.24
N ARG A 288 -17.60 -10.03 -4.42
CA ARG A 288 -17.44 -9.98 -2.96
C ARG A 288 -16.03 -10.42 -2.53
N ALA A 289 -15.47 -11.45 -3.16
CA ALA A 289 -14.11 -11.88 -2.90
C ALA A 289 -13.08 -10.76 -3.18
N LEU A 290 -13.24 -10.07 -4.31
CA LEU A 290 -12.39 -8.93 -4.66
C LEU A 290 -12.57 -7.76 -3.68
N ASP A 291 -13.79 -7.49 -3.25
CA ASP A 291 -14.10 -6.44 -2.27
C ASP A 291 -13.44 -6.72 -0.92
N ILE A 292 -13.43 -7.97 -0.44
CA ILE A 292 -12.70 -8.39 0.75
C ILE A 292 -11.19 -8.20 0.56
N LEU A 293 -10.63 -8.60 -0.56
CA LEU A 293 -9.21 -8.38 -0.87
C LEU A 293 -8.88 -6.88 -0.86
N PHE A 294 -9.76 -6.03 -1.37
CA PHE A 294 -9.60 -4.58 -1.33
C PHE A 294 -9.60 -4.05 0.10
N ILE A 295 -10.47 -4.55 0.99
CA ILE A 295 -10.43 -4.20 2.42
C ILE A 295 -9.07 -4.55 3.03
N LEU A 296 -8.57 -5.76 2.78
CA LEU A 296 -7.32 -6.26 3.36
C LEU A 296 -6.07 -5.49 2.86
N HIS A 297 -6.16 -4.91 1.66
CA HIS A 297 -5.07 -4.14 1.07
C HIS A 297 -5.19 -2.62 1.26
N ALA A 298 -6.31 -2.11 1.80
CA ALA A 298 -6.61 -0.68 1.88
C ALA A 298 -5.55 0.11 2.65
N GLU A 299 -5.04 -0.44 3.76
CA GLU A 299 -4.11 0.27 4.64
C GLU A 299 -3.16 -0.71 5.36
N HIS A 300 -1.97 -0.26 5.73
CA HIS A 300 -1.03 -1.05 6.54
C HIS A 300 0.07 -0.17 7.15
N GLU A 301 -0.32 0.85 7.93
CA GLU A 301 0.59 1.72 8.68
C GLU A 301 1.68 2.39 7.80
N MET A 302 2.86 2.66 8.35
CA MET A 302 3.98 3.33 7.68
C MET A 302 4.85 2.37 6.87
N ASN A 303 4.24 1.58 5.98
CA ASN A 303 5.01 0.81 4.99
C ASN A 303 5.77 1.73 4.03
N CYS A 304 6.67 1.16 3.20
CA CYS A 304 7.55 1.92 2.30
C CYS A 304 6.80 2.93 1.43
N SER A 305 5.67 2.53 0.83
CA SER A 305 4.90 3.42 -0.05
C SER A 305 4.09 4.48 0.73
N THR A 306 3.60 4.15 1.92
CA THR A 306 2.98 5.15 2.81
C THR A 306 4.02 6.18 3.31
N ALA A 307 5.25 5.74 3.61
CA ALA A 307 6.34 6.66 3.92
C ALA A 307 6.65 7.58 2.73
N ALA A 308 6.61 7.05 1.50
CA ALA A 308 6.83 7.84 0.29
C ALA A 308 5.75 8.90 0.10
N VAL A 309 4.45 8.60 0.30
CA VAL A 309 3.39 9.61 0.20
C VAL A 309 3.56 10.72 1.24
N ARG A 310 3.92 10.38 2.49
CA ARG A 310 4.18 11.37 3.54
C ARG A 310 5.40 12.24 3.20
N HIS A 311 6.45 11.62 2.65
CA HIS A 311 7.66 12.33 2.24
C HIS A 311 7.35 13.36 1.14
N LEU A 312 6.68 12.94 0.07
CA LEU A 312 6.29 13.83 -1.03
C LEU A 312 5.30 14.92 -0.57
N ALA A 313 4.28 14.54 0.21
CA ALA A 313 3.30 15.49 0.78
C ALA A 313 3.97 16.58 1.62
N SER A 314 5.08 16.27 2.29
CA SER A 314 5.82 17.23 3.12
C SER A 314 6.39 18.41 2.33
N SER A 315 6.56 18.26 1.02
CA SER A 315 6.97 19.36 0.11
C SER A 315 5.81 20.25 -0.34
N GLY A 316 4.56 19.89 0.00
CA GLY A 316 3.36 20.64 -0.38
C GLY A 316 2.84 20.34 -1.78
N VAL A 317 3.23 19.22 -2.41
CA VAL A 317 2.69 18.81 -3.72
C VAL A 317 1.21 18.39 -3.62
N ASP A 318 0.54 18.34 -4.77
CA ASP A 318 -0.82 17.83 -4.89
C ASP A 318 -0.90 16.31 -4.55
N VAL A 319 -2.12 15.85 -4.25
CA VAL A 319 -2.34 14.45 -3.84
C VAL A 319 -2.02 13.46 -4.95
N TYR A 320 -2.25 13.79 -6.22
CA TYR A 320 -1.95 12.87 -7.33
C TYR A 320 -0.45 12.63 -7.44
N THR A 321 0.37 13.68 -7.35
CA THR A 321 1.84 13.59 -7.34
C THR A 321 2.34 12.80 -6.12
N ALA A 322 1.78 13.05 -4.93
CA ALA A 322 2.16 12.32 -3.73
C ALA A 322 1.81 10.83 -3.83
N VAL A 323 0.62 10.50 -4.32
CA VAL A 323 0.15 9.12 -4.51
C VAL A 323 0.89 8.42 -5.64
N MET A 324 1.21 9.11 -6.73
CA MET A 324 2.04 8.55 -7.81
C MET A 324 3.39 8.08 -7.26
N GLY A 325 4.07 8.87 -6.44
CA GLY A 325 5.33 8.46 -5.81
C GLY A 325 5.18 7.25 -4.88
N ALA A 326 4.06 7.16 -4.14
CA ALA A 326 3.74 6.00 -3.31
C ALA A 326 3.49 4.74 -4.16
N VAL A 327 2.75 4.84 -5.26
CA VAL A 327 2.53 3.73 -6.20
C VAL A 327 3.84 3.31 -6.85
N GLY A 328 4.75 4.26 -7.13
CA GLY A 328 6.11 3.98 -7.58
C GLY A 328 6.91 3.15 -6.57
N ALA A 329 6.85 3.49 -5.29
CA ALA A 329 7.47 2.69 -4.24
C ALA A 329 6.82 1.31 -4.08
N LEU A 330 5.49 1.22 -4.24
CA LEU A 330 4.75 -0.04 -4.18
C LEU A 330 5.15 -0.99 -5.32
N TYR A 331 5.51 -0.48 -6.48
CA TYR A 331 5.91 -1.26 -7.65
C TYR A 331 7.18 -2.11 -7.40
N GLY A 332 8.01 -1.72 -6.45
CA GLY A 332 9.28 -2.41 -6.17
C GLY A 332 9.10 -3.88 -5.77
N PRO A 333 10.00 -4.79 -6.24
CA PRO A 333 9.90 -6.24 -5.97
C PRO A 333 10.13 -6.61 -4.49
N LEU A 334 10.63 -5.68 -3.69
CA LEU A 334 10.80 -5.85 -2.23
C LEU A 334 9.60 -5.31 -1.43
N HIS A 335 8.57 -4.82 -2.13
CA HIS A 335 7.35 -4.29 -1.53
C HIS A 335 6.12 -4.93 -2.21
N GLY A 336 5.26 -4.19 -2.89
CA GLY A 336 4.02 -4.73 -3.49
C GLY A 336 4.22 -5.75 -4.62
N GLY A 337 5.41 -5.83 -5.22
CA GLY A 337 5.76 -6.87 -6.20
C GLY A 337 6.05 -8.26 -5.59
N ALA A 338 5.92 -8.42 -4.26
CA ALA A 338 6.24 -9.70 -3.60
C ALA A 338 5.24 -10.81 -3.97
N ASN A 339 3.95 -10.50 -4.16
CA ASN A 339 2.94 -11.48 -4.55
C ASN A 339 3.21 -12.11 -5.93
N GLU A 340 3.70 -11.34 -6.88
CA GLU A 340 4.15 -11.86 -8.18
C GLU A 340 5.37 -12.78 -8.02
N ALA A 341 6.31 -12.42 -7.14
CA ALA A 341 7.48 -13.24 -6.84
C ALA A 341 7.10 -14.57 -6.18
N VAL A 342 6.05 -14.62 -5.36
CA VAL A 342 5.49 -15.86 -4.80
C VAL A 342 5.05 -16.81 -5.91
N LEU A 343 4.26 -16.33 -6.87
CA LEU A 343 3.80 -17.19 -7.96
C LEU A 343 4.95 -17.70 -8.84
N ARG A 344 5.93 -16.85 -9.14
CA ARG A 344 7.13 -17.31 -9.87
C ARG A 344 7.88 -18.39 -9.09
N MET A 345 7.99 -18.26 -7.77
CA MET A 345 8.59 -19.27 -6.90
C MET A 345 7.77 -20.56 -6.93
N LEU A 346 6.45 -20.52 -6.72
CA LEU A 346 5.60 -21.72 -6.73
C LEU A 346 5.61 -22.42 -8.09
N SER A 347 5.56 -21.67 -9.19
CA SER A 347 5.66 -22.22 -10.55
C SER A 347 7.01 -22.89 -10.82
N ARG A 348 8.11 -22.38 -10.24
CA ARG A 348 9.44 -22.98 -10.33
C ARG A 348 9.57 -24.24 -9.49
N ILE A 349 8.94 -24.29 -8.31
CA ILE A 349 8.84 -25.52 -7.51
C ILE A 349 8.06 -26.58 -8.30
N GLY A 350 6.95 -26.20 -8.92
CA GLY A 350 6.18 -26.95 -9.89
C GLY A 350 5.34 -28.08 -9.29
N SER A 351 5.89 -28.88 -8.37
CA SER A 351 5.18 -29.99 -7.73
C SER A 351 5.55 -30.16 -6.26
N VAL A 352 4.71 -30.88 -5.52
CA VAL A 352 4.89 -31.13 -4.07
C VAL A 352 6.20 -31.89 -3.79
N GLU A 353 6.59 -32.79 -4.68
CA GLU A 353 7.80 -33.61 -4.54
C GLU A 353 9.08 -32.77 -4.54
N ASN A 354 9.07 -31.59 -5.13
CA ASN A 354 10.23 -30.68 -5.21
C ASN A 354 10.41 -29.82 -3.95
N ILE A 355 9.44 -29.78 -3.05
CA ILE A 355 9.47 -28.95 -1.84
C ILE A 355 10.65 -29.23 -0.92
N PRO A 356 11.01 -30.51 -0.61
CA PRO A 356 12.16 -30.78 0.25
C PRO A 356 13.48 -30.23 -0.31
N ALA A 357 13.70 -30.36 -1.62
CA ALA A 357 14.88 -29.83 -2.29
C ALA A 357 14.90 -28.29 -2.27
N PHE A 358 13.75 -27.65 -2.50
CA PHE A 358 13.61 -26.20 -2.43
C PHE A 358 13.90 -25.69 -1.01
N ILE A 359 13.33 -26.31 0.04
CA ILE A 359 13.57 -25.93 1.44
C ILE A 359 15.06 -26.06 1.79
N ALA A 360 15.71 -27.14 1.35
CA ALA A 360 17.16 -27.30 1.53
C ALA A 360 17.94 -26.16 0.86
N GLY A 361 17.53 -25.74 -0.34
CA GLY A 361 18.09 -24.61 -1.05
C GLY A 361 17.92 -23.28 -0.30
N VAL A 362 16.76 -23.06 0.32
CA VAL A 362 16.49 -21.87 1.15
C VAL A 362 17.40 -21.85 2.39
N LYS A 363 17.54 -22.99 3.09
CA LYS A 363 18.43 -23.11 4.25
C LYS A 363 19.89 -22.86 3.87
N ALA A 364 20.31 -23.31 2.69
CA ALA A 364 21.64 -23.07 2.13
C ALA A 364 21.82 -21.65 1.54
N LYS A 365 20.81 -20.76 1.61
CA LYS A 365 20.79 -19.40 1.03
C LYS A 365 20.99 -19.38 -0.51
N LYS A 366 20.73 -20.48 -1.19
CA LYS A 366 20.73 -20.57 -2.66
C LYS A 366 19.39 -20.19 -3.26
N GLU A 367 18.31 -20.33 -2.49
CA GLU A 367 16.96 -20.01 -2.86
C GLU A 367 16.36 -18.98 -1.91
N LYS A 368 15.42 -18.18 -2.41
CA LYS A 368 14.69 -17.20 -1.61
C LYS A 368 13.24 -17.64 -1.42
N LEU A 369 12.79 -17.70 -0.18
CA LEU A 369 11.40 -17.99 0.18
C LEU A 369 10.61 -16.67 0.16
N PHE A 370 9.74 -16.50 -0.84
CA PHE A 370 8.85 -15.36 -0.95
C PHE A 370 7.50 -15.63 -0.30
N GLY A 371 6.83 -14.60 0.22
CA GLY A 371 5.53 -14.74 0.87
C GLY A 371 5.59 -15.25 2.31
N PHE A 372 6.80 -15.37 2.88
CA PHE A 372 7.03 -15.77 4.26
C PHE A 372 7.83 -14.73 5.03
N GLY A 373 7.43 -14.53 6.29
CA GLY A 373 7.99 -13.50 7.14
C GLY A 373 7.44 -12.12 6.82
N HIS A 374 7.53 -11.24 7.79
CA HIS A 374 7.08 -9.85 7.67
C HIS A 374 8.00 -8.94 8.48
N ARG A 375 8.16 -7.70 8.03
CA ARG A 375 9.02 -6.75 8.76
C ARG A 375 8.47 -6.38 10.13
N VAL A 376 7.15 -6.39 10.28
CA VAL A 376 6.43 -6.02 11.52
C VAL A 376 5.94 -7.26 12.25
N TYR A 377 5.19 -8.14 11.57
CA TYR A 377 4.63 -9.34 12.22
C TYR A 377 5.73 -10.34 12.58
N ARG A 378 5.77 -10.67 13.87
CA ARG A 378 6.54 -11.78 14.45
C ARG A 378 5.68 -13.01 14.68
N ASN A 379 4.39 -12.88 14.42
CA ASN A 379 3.36 -13.90 14.44
C ASN A 379 2.69 -13.95 13.05
N PHE A 380 1.62 -14.71 12.90
CA PHE A 380 0.85 -14.75 11.65
C PHE A 380 0.29 -13.37 11.28
N ASP A 381 0.38 -13.05 10.00
CA ASP A 381 -0.33 -11.91 9.42
C ASP A 381 -1.84 -12.20 9.46
N PRO A 382 -2.68 -11.40 10.15
CA PRO A 382 -4.12 -11.68 10.28
C PRO A 382 -4.84 -11.71 8.93
N ARG A 383 -4.31 -10.99 7.92
CA ARG A 383 -4.86 -10.96 6.57
C ARG A 383 -4.65 -12.29 5.84
N ALA A 384 -3.51 -12.95 6.06
CA ALA A 384 -3.19 -14.21 5.40
C ALA A 384 -4.22 -15.31 5.72
N ASN A 385 -4.70 -15.37 6.96
CA ASN A 385 -5.74 -16.33 7.36
C ASN A 385 -7.06 -16.06 6.65
N ILE A 386 -7.47 -14.78 6.55
CA ILE A 386 -8.70 -14.39 5.86
C ILE A 386 -8.63 -14.75 4.37
N ILE A 387 -7.48 -14.49 3.73
CA ILE A 387 -7.31 -14.81 2.30
C ILE A 387 -7.25 -16.33 2.07
N LYS A 388 -6.64 -17.09 2.98
CA LYS A 388 -6.63 -18.55 2.92
C LYS A 388 -8.05 -19.13 2.95
N GLU A 389 -8.91 -18.61 3.81
CA GLU A 389 -10.32 -18.99 3.86
C GLU A 389 -11.07 -18.58 2.59
N LEU A 390 -10.90 -17.32 2.16
CA LEU A 390 -11.49 -16.78 0.93
C LEU A 390 -11.05 -17.58 -0.31
N SER A 391 -9.83 -18.10 -0.33
CA SER A 391 -9.33 -18.91 -1.44
C SER A 391 -10.17 -20.14 -1.68
N THR A 392 -10.67 -20.80 -0.65
CA THR A 392 -11.55 -21.97 -0.76
C THR A 392 -12.85 -21.63 -1.50
N GLU A 393 -13.44 -20.48 -1.21
CA GLU A 393 -14.65 -19.99 -1.87
C GLU A 393 -14.41 -19.66 -3.36
N VAL A 394 -13.27 -18.99 -3.64
CA VAL A 394 -12.94 -18.63 -5.03
C VAL A 394 -12.69 -19.88 -5.85
N PHE A 395 -11.94 -20.87 -5.33
CA PHE A 395 -11.68 -22.13 -6.07
C PHE A 395 -12.92 -22.98 -6.29
N ALA A 396 -13.90 -22.92 -5.40
CA ALA A 396 -15.20 -23.58 -5.62
C ALA A 396 -15.95 -23.00 -6.85
N ILE A 397 -15.62 -21.77 -7.26
CA ILE A 397 -16.25 -21.12 -8.43
C ILE A 397 -15.38 -21.28 -9.67
N THR A 398 -14.06 -21.06 -9.54
CA THR A 398 -13.13 -20.95 -10.68
C THR A 398 -12.47 -22.27 -11.06
N GLY A 399 -12.58 -23.28 -10.22
CA GLY A 399 -11.88 -24.55 -10.36
C GLY A 399 -10.56 -24.61 -9.57
N HIS A 400 -10.01 -25.80 -9.48
CA HIS A 400 -8.82 -26.08 -8.72
C HIS A 400 -7.55 -25.70 -9.50
N ASP A 401 -6.67 -24.88 -8.90
CA ASP A 401 -5.33 -24.60 -9.44
C ASP A 401 -4.29 -25.54 -8.77
N PRO A 402 -3.53 -26.34 -9.54
CA PRO A 402 -2.52 -27.25 -8.99
C PRO A 402 -1.45 -26.58 -8.10
N LEU A 403 -1.14 -25.29 -8.35
CA LEU A 403 -0.18 -24.55 -7.51
C LEU A 403 -0.64 -24.36 -6.07
N ILE A 404 -1.92 -24.55 -5.80
CA ILE A 404 -2.45 -24.45 -4.44
C ILE A 404 -1.99 -25.61 -3.57
N GLU A 405 -1.92 -26.82 -4.13
CA GLU A 405 -1.40 -27.97 -3.39
C GLU A 405 0.09 -27.80 -3.10
N VAL A 406 0.83 -27.24 -4.07
CA VAL A 406 2.25 -26.88 -3.85
C VAL A 406 2.36 -25.82 -2.75
N ALA A 407 1.49 -24.81 -2.74
CA ALA A 407 1.51 -23.76 -1.72
C ALA A 407 1.15 -24.30 -0.33
N LYS A 408 0.10 -25.11 -0.21
CA LYS A 408 -0.28 -25.74 1.07
C LYS A 408 0.86 -26.63 1.60
N ALA A 409 1.39 -27.49 0.77
CA ALA A 409 2.48 -28.37 1.15
C ALA A 409 3.76 -27.61 1.52
N LEU A 410 4.08 -26.52 0.80
CA LEU A 410 5.20 -25.63 1.16
C LEU A 410 4.97 -24.94 2.52
N GLN A 411 3.75 -24.46 2.76
CA GLN A 411 3.39 -23.89 4.07
C GLN A 411 3.56 -24.91 5.18
N ASP A 412 3.00 -26.11 5.02
CA ASP A 412 3.03 -27.14 6.05
C ASP A 412 4.46 -27.60 6.33
N ALA A 413 5.27 -27.77 5.29
CA ALA A 413 6.69 -28.07 5.42
C ALA A 413 7.47 -26.96 6.14
N ALA A 414 7.22 -25.70 5.81
CA ALA A 414 7.89 -24.58 6.46
C ALA A 414 7.45 -24.41 7.93
N LEU A 415 6.17 -24.60 8.25
CA LEU A 415 5.65 -24.48 9.62
C LEU A 415 6.04 -25.67 10.52
N SER A 416 6.44 -26.79 9.93
CA SER A 416 6.92 -27.97 10.64
C SER A 416 8.45 -27.99 10.84
N ASP A 417 9.17 -27.03 10.27
CA ASP A 417 10.62 -27.00 10.26
C ASP A 417 11.16 -25.92 11.21
N ASP A 418 11.94 -26.32 12.20
CA ASP A 418 12.50 -25.45 13.24
C ASP A 418 13.27 -24.24 12.69
N TYR A 419 13.93 -24.39 11.53
CA TYR A 419 14.66 -23.28 10.90
C TYR A 419 13.76 -22.09 10.62
N PHE A 420 12.54 -22.33 10.11
CA PHE A 420 11.58 -21.27 9.77
C PHE A 420 10.82 -20.80 11.00
N VAL A 421 10.41 -21.71 11.88
CA VAL A 421 9.68 -21.40 13.12
C VAL A 421 10.50 -20.51 14.04
N GLN A 422 11.77 -20.85 14.30
CA GLN A 422 12.67 -20.03 15.14
C GLN A 422 12.94 -18.65 14.54
N ARG A 423 12.88 -18.50 13.22
CA ARG A 423 13.03 -17.23 12.51
C ARG A 423 11.72 -16.49 12.31
N LYS A 424 10.60 -17.03 12.83
CA LYS A 424 9.26 -16.44 12.71
C LYS A 424 8.85 -16.18 11.24
N LEU A 425 9.20 -17.11 10.34
CA LEU A 425 8.89 -17.03 8.93
C LEU A 425 7.53 -17.68 8.65
N TYR A 426 6.46 -16.96 8.98
CA TYR A 426 5.07 -17.36 8.73
C TYR A 426 4.59 -16.82 7.38
N PRO A 427 3.59 -17.46 6.73
CA PRO A 427 2.96 -16.92 5.54
C PRO A 427 2.38 -15.54 5.79
N ASN A 428 2.60 -14.62 4.87
CA ASN A 428 2.07 -13.26 4.89
C ASN A 428 0.96 -13.06 3.86
N VAL A 429 0.45 -11.82 3.74
CA VAL A 429 -0.64 -11.47 2.81
C VAL A 429 -0.35 -11.86 1.36
N ASP A 430 0.91 -11.77 0.91
CA ASP A 430 1.29 -12.01 -0.48
C ASP A 430 1.27 -13.49 -0.86
N PHE A 431 1.38 -14.39 0.14
CA PHE A 431 1.47 -15.83 -0.12
C PHE A 431 0.19 -16.40 -0.74
N TYR A 432 -0.97 -16.02 -0.22
CA TYR A 432 -2.26 -16.51 -0.73
C TYR A 432 -2.94 -15.56 -1.70
N SER A 433 -2.71 -14.24 -1.61
CA SER A 433 -3.39 -13.28 -2.48
C SER A 433 -3.09 -13.51 -3.97
N GLY A 434 -1.84 -13.84 -4.30
CA GLY A 434 -1.44 -14.17 -5.66
C GLY A 434 -2.17 -15.39 -6.23
N LEU A 435 -2.41 -16.42 -5.42
CA LEU A 435 -3.17 -17.61 -5.83
C LEU A 435 -4.64 -17.30 -6.10
N VAL A 436 -5.25 -16.48 -5.24
CA VAL A 436 -6.64 -16.03 -5.44
C VAL A 436 -6.76 -15.18 -6.71
N TYR A 437 -5.87 -14.23 -6.93
CA TYR A 437 -5.88 -13.42 -8.15
C TYR A 437 -5.68 -14.25 -9.42
N ARG A 438 -4.77 -15.23 -9.37
CA ARG A 438 -4.57 -16.17 -10.47
C ARG A 438 -5.83 -16.99 -10.75
N ALA A 439 -6.48 -17.53 -9.72
CA ALA A 439 -7.73 -18.28 -9.85
C ALA A 439 -8.86 -17.43 -10.44
N MET A 440 -8.88 -16.13 -10.13
CA MET A 440 -9.81 -15.16 -10.74
C MET A 440 -9.42 -14.80 -12.19
N GLY A 441 -8.34 -15.36 -12.76
CA GLY A 441 -7.93 -15.16 -14.15
C GLY A 441 -7.00 -13.97 -14.37
N PHE A 442 -6.49 -13.32 -13.34
CA PHE A 442 -5.57 -12.22 -13.51
C PHE A 442 -4.16 -12.69 -13.85
N PRO A 443 -3.48 -12.04 -14.81
CA PRO A 443 -2.08 -12.34 -15.11
C PRO A 443 -1.16 -11.83 -13.98
N PRO A 444 -0.06 -12.55 -13.67
CA PRO A 444 0.81 -12.21 -12.53
C PRO A 444 1.33 -10.78 -12.52
N GLN A 445 1.68 -10.21 -13.67
CA GLN A 445 2.14 -8.82 -13.77
C GLN A 445 1.07 -7.78 -13.37
N PHE A 446 -0.18 -8.20 -13.22
CA PHE A 446 -1.28 -7.33 -12.82
C PHE A 446 -1.55 -7.34 -11.30
N PHE A 447 -0.92 -8.23 -10.54
CA PHE A 447 -1.21 -8.40 -9.12
C PHE A 447 -0.86 -7.17 -8.27
N THR A 448 0.28 -6.53 -8.55
CA THR A 448 0.65 -5.29 -7.87
C THR A 448 -0.32 -4.16 -8.16
N VAL A 449 -0.97 -4.18 -9.34
CA VAL A 449 -2.06 -3.25 -9.68
C VAL A 449 -3.29 -3.49 -8.80
N LEU A 450 -3.70 -4.75 -8.64
CA LEU A 450 -4.81 -5.13 -7.76
C LEU A 450 -4.54 -4.76 -6.30
N PHE A 451 -3.27 -4.74 -5.90
CA PHE A 451 -2.83 -4.23 -4.61
C PHE A 451 -2.90 -2.68 -4.56
N ALA A 452 -2.48 -2.00 -5.61
CA ALA A 452 -2.42 -0.54 -5.66
C ALA A 452 -3.80 0.12 -5.60
N VAL A 453 -4.79 -0.43 -6.32
CA VAL A 453 -6.16 0.12 -6.39
C VAL A 453 -6.73 0.40 -5.00
N PRO A 454 -6.85 -0.56 -4.08
CA PRO A 454 -7.40 -0.30 -2.75
C PRO A 454 -6.45 0.49 -1.86
N ARG A 455 -5.13 0.35 -2.00
CA ARG A 455 -4.14 1.01 -1.15
C ARG A 455 -4.15 2.53 -1.30
N ILE A 456 -4.66 3.05 -2.39
CA ILE A 456 -4.78 4.50 -2.61
C ILE A 456 -5.64 5.17 -1.55
N VAL A 457 -6.63 4.50 -0.98
CA VAL A 457 -7.41 5.07 0.13
C VAL A 457 -6.53 5.33 1.35
N GLY A 458 -5.64 4.38 1.70
CA GLY A 458 -4.68 4.55 2.78
C GLY A 458 -3.71 5.70 2.51
N TYR A 459 -3.19 5.81 1.29
CA TYR A 459 -2.34 6.94 0.90
C TYR A 459 -3.05 8.28 1.02
N CYS A 460 -4.31 8.37 0.57
CA CYS A 460 -5.13 9.56 0.70
C CYS A 460 -5.40 9.92 2.17
N ALA A 461 -5.64 8.93 3.02
CA ALA A 461 -5.84 9.14 4.45
C ALA A 461 -4.58 9.70 5.12
N HIS A 462 -3.41 9.14 4.83
CA HIS A 462 -2.13 9.63 5.33
C HIS A 462 -1.76 11.01 4.77
N TRP A 463 -2.02 11.26 3.49
CA TRP A 463 -1.88 12.59 2.90
C TRP A 463 -2.78 13.61 3.62
N ARG A 464 -4.06 13.30 3.81
CA ARG A 464 -5.01 14.17 4.51
C ARG A 464 -4.61 14.44 5.95
N GLU A 465 -4.17 13.39 6.69
CA GLU A 465 -3.69 13.53 8.05
C GLU A 465 -2.47 14.45 8.14
N SER A 466 -1.53 14.37 7.17
CA SER A 466 -0.35 15.22 7.13
C SER A 466 -0.64 16.71 6.96
N LEU A 467 -1.76 17.06 6.34
CA LEU A 467 -2.17 18.47 6.14
C LEU A 467 -2.63 19.16 7.42
N VAL A 468 -3.03 18.40 8.43
CA VAL A 468 -3.53 18.92 9.72
C VAL A 468 -2.61 18.58 10.90
N ASP A 469 -1.58 17.79 10.68
CA ASP A 469 -0.58 17.43 11.69
C ASP A 469 0.34 18.63 11.95
N PRO A 470 0.36 19.20 13.18
CA PRO A 470 1.18 20.37 13.51
C PRO A 470 2.68 20.09 13.46
N ASP A 471 3.08 18.82 13.56
CA ASP A 471 4.48 18.41 13.49
C ASP A 471 4.97 18.20 12.05
N THR A 472 4.07 18.24 11.06
CA THR A 472 4.45 18.12 9.65
C THR A 472 5.38 19.26 9.23
N LYS A 473 6.57 18.88 8.77
CA LYS A 473 7.61 19.75 8.21
C LYS A 473 8.16 19.10 6.96
N ILE A 474 8.79 19.88 6.09
CA ILE A 474 9.52 19.30 4.97
C ILE A 474 10.53 18.26 5.47
N ILE A 475 10.41 17.04 4.98
CA ILE A 475 11.24 15.92 5.41
C ILE A 475 12.61 16.03 4.73
N ARG A 476 13.64 16.27 5.54
CA ARG A 476 15.03 16.33 5.11
C ARG A 476 15.91 15.49 6.06
N PRO A 477 16.10 14.21 5.76
CA PRO A 477 16.98 13.35 6.56
C PRO A 477 18.41 13.88 6.65
N GLN A 478 19.08 13.57 7.73
CA GLN A 478 20.52 13.81 7.89
C GLN A 478 21.30 12.63 7.33
N GLN A 479 22.54 12.87 6.91
CA GLN A 479 23.48 11.81 6.52
C GLN A 479 24.70 11.80 7.46
N ASP A 480 25.28 10.62 7.65
CA ASP A 480 26.62 10.46 8.22
C ASP A 480 27.61 10.41 7.05
N TYR A 481 28.28 11.52 6.81
CA TYR A 481 29.20 11.63 5.68
C TYR A 481 30.51 10.88 5.97
N ARG A 482 30.84 9.93 5.10
CA ARG A 482 32.06 9.09 5.17
C ARG A 482 33.00 9.28 3.98
N GLY A 483 32.73 10.26 3.13
CA GLY A 483 33.61 10.62 2.03
C GLY A 483 34.85 11.38 2.50
N VAL A 484 35.70 11.74 1.55
CA VAL A 484 36.87 12.61 1.83
C VAL A 484 36.36 13.98 2.27
N TRP A 485 36.91 14.47 3.40
CA TRP A 485 36.42 15.69 4.05
C TRP A 485 36.61 16.94 3.21
N LEU A 486 37.81 17.08 2.61
CA LEU A 486 38.18 18.23 1.79
C LEU A 486 39.16 17.78 0.70
N ARG A 487 38.94 18.23 -0.50
CA ARG A 487 39.88 18.08 -1.64
C ARG A 487 40.06 19.43 -2.32
N SER A 488 41.26 19.74 -2.74
CA SER A 488 41.51 20.83 -3.65
C SER A 488 41.07 20.43 -5.07
N TYR A 489 40.59 21.41 -5.83
CA TYR A 489 40.29 21.19 -7.25
C TYR A 489 41.64 21.12 -8.03
N GLU A 490 41.82 20.02 -8.72
CA GLU A 490 42.98 19.82 -9.62
C GLU A 490 42.52 19.97 -11.07
N GLY A 491 43.35 20.65 -11.90
CA GLY A 491 43.11 20.74 -13.33
C GLY A 491 43.14 19.36 -13.98
N MET A 492 42.54 19.24 -15.17
CA MET A 492 42.33 17.93 -15.84
C MET A 492 43.66 17.19 -16.07
N ASP A 493 44.72 17.93 -16.43
CA ASP A 493 46.04 17.38 -16.74
C ASP A 493 46.81 16.84 -15.49
N GLY A 494 46.40 17.26 -14.29
CA GLY A 494 47.00 16.79 -13.03
C GLY A 494 46.27 15.61 -12.38
N ARG A 495 45.15 15.14 -12.95
CA ARG A 495 44.31 14.09 -12.34
C ARG A 495 44.85 12.70 -12.61
N SER A 496 44.97 11.89 -11.55
CA SER A 496 45.27 10.46 -11.66
C SER A 496 43.99 9.65 -11.84
N ALA A 497 44.02 8.62 -12.70
CA ALA A 497 42.96 7.63 -12.83
C ALA A 497 42.94 6.58 -11.71
N GLU A 498 43.97 6.56 -10.85
CA GLU A 498 44.06 5.59 -9.75
C GLU A 498 42.95 5.80 -8.71
N GLY A 499 42.27 4.74 -8.34
CA GLY A 499 41.20 4.73 -7.31
C GLY A 499 39.88 5.35 -7.72
N SER A 500 39.68 5.74 -8.99
CA SER A 500 38.37 6.17 -9.48
C SER A 500 37.57 5.02 -10.06
N ASP A 501 36.31 4.84 -9.60
CA ASP A 501 35.33 4.03 -10.31
C ASP A 501 35.00 4.74 -11.61
N THR A 502 35.42 4.17 -12.75
CA THR A 502 35.18 4.74 -14.05
C THR A 502 34.01 4.04 -14.74
N LEU A 503 33.18 4.82 -15.44
CA LEU A 503 32.11 4.28 -16.32
C LEU A 503 32.66 3.30 -17.37
N ALA A 504 33.99 3.29 -17.61
CA ALA A 504 34.66 2.36 -18.52
C ALA A 504 34.51 0.88 -18.14
N LYS A 505 34.14 0.55 -16.89
CA LYS A 505 33.81 -0.82 -16.46
C LYS A 505 32.39 -1.27 -16.84
N LEU A 506 31.53 -0.34 -17.24
CA LEU A 506 30.20 -0.67 -17.75
C LEU A 506 30.30 -0.95 -19.25
N PRO A 507 29.95 -2.15 -19.71
CA PRO A 507 29.91 -2.40 -21.15
C PRO A 507 28.94 -1.40 -21.77
N PRO A 508 29.32 -0.68 -22.84
CA PRO A 508 28.40 0.20 -23.53
C PRO A 508 27.19 -0.61 -24.01
N SER A 509 25.99 -0.06 -23.86
CA SER A 509 24.82 -0.69 -24.45
C SER A 509 25.01 -0.84 -25.96
N LEU A 510 24.43 -1.86 -26.57
CA LEU A 510 24.48 -2.03 -28.03
C LEU A 510 24.00 -0.77 -28.79
N ALA A 511 23.00 -0.07 -28.21
CA ALA A 511 22.52 1.20 -28.77
C ALA A 511 23.57 2.32 -28.70
N TYR A 512 24.34 2.38 -27.61
CA TYR A 512 25.45 3.33 -27.47
C TYR A 512 26.59 3.00 -28.46
N GLN A 513 26.99 1.74 -28.57
CA GLN A 513 28.01 1.28 -29.52
C GLN A 513 27.62 1.65 -30.95
N ARG A 514 26.38 1.33 -31.37
CA ARG A 514 25.87 1.69 -32.71
C ARG A 514 25.92 3.19 -33.00
N ARG A 515 25.59 4.01 -32.01
CA ARG A 515 25.62 5.48 -32.14
C ARG A 515 27.04 6.04 -32.26
N VAL A 516 28.00 5.46 -31.52
CA VAL A 516 29.38 5.98 -31.46
C VAL A 516 30.26 5.43 -32.57
N THR A 517 30.12 4.16 -32.92
CA THR A 517 30.98 3.52 -33.94
C THR A 517 30.49 3.72 -35.35
N GLY A 518 29.25 4.17 -35.54
CA GLY A 518 28.68 4.31 -36.89
C GLY A 518 28.48 2.99 -37.64
N ASP A 519 28.82 1.86 -37.01
CA ASP A 519 28.67 0.55 -37.61
C ASP A 519 27.21 0.11 -37.59
N ASN A 520 26.63 -0.07 -38.76
CA ASN A 520 25.33 -0.63 -39.10
C ASN A 520 24.11 0.31 -39.07
N TRP A 521 24.12 1.26 -40.01
CA TRP A 521 22.89 1.75 -40.63
C TRP A 521 22.70 1.05 -41.99
N GLN A 522 22.61 -0.29 -41.99
CA GLN A 522 22.13 -1.04 -43.16
C GLN A 522 20.88 -1.80 -42.80
#